data_ca316e7cbc13fe0ea9bc6afe2cdc226b
#
_entry.id   ca316e7cbc13fe0ea9bc6afe2cdc226b
#
_cell.length_a   1.000
_cell.length_b   1.000
_cell.length_c   1.000
_cell.angle_alpha   90.00
_cell.angle_beta   90.00
_cell.angle_gamma   90.00
#
_symmetry.space_group_name_H-M   'P 1'
#
loop_
_entity.id
_entity.type
_entity.pdbx_description
1 polymer ?
#
loop_
_entity_poly.entity_id
_entity_poly.type
_entity_poly.pdbx_seq_one_letter_code
_entity_poly.pdbx_strand_id
1 'polypeptide(L)'
;MFRRLRDWLEDRTGIESAVQCFLYEEIPASSGWHQVFGSVALFAFLVQAATGILLALNYAPAPVAAYDSVRYIMTQVTAGRLMRALHHWGASLMIVVVVLHMLQTFVWGAYKKPREATWIGGVLLLLLTLAFGLSGYLLPWDNRAYWGTVVTTQISALAPGAGPLLARLLGSDGTSIGAITFTRFYVAHVQLLPPLTVLLIALHVYLVRRHGVAPAPEDENKPKKPFYPEQVAKDTIAIFGWFAVLMGMAILARVPLGHMADPTDLSYVPRPEWYFLFLFQFLKWFEGPLEVVGAVILPTLAILGLILIPFIDRGKMKTVRRRWGAIGLATLAAIFWGGLTARAVATTPESREMDMSLVKPWQQISAGNMASIGYFRKAQCGSCHLLGKSAAGPDLTLAPSSRPEEWLEEHIKSNPKAAGALTDEQVKMLAVFVASRSTQAVDAWQNAPQNAVEGALIYQANDCGSCHELNGVGDELGPALNGAGERHDRSWIEGHFADPPKYSPGSIMPPFQFKPDELRLITDYIMAIPR
;
A
#
# COMPACT_ATOMS: atom_id res chain seq x y z
N MET A 1 5.82 -48.60 -10.75
CA MET A 1 6.11 -47.31 -11.42
C MET A 1 6.75 -46.32 -10.44
N PHE A 2 6.15 -45.98 -9.32
CA PHE A 2 6.69 -44.99 -8.36
C PHE A 2 8.06 -45.32 -7.78
N ARG A 3 8.33 -46.59 -7.41
CA ARG A 3 9.66 -47.04 -6.91
C ARG A 3 10.76 -46.79 -7.96
N ARG A 4 10.55 -47.21 -9.21
CA ARG A 4 11.55 -47.02 -10.30
C ARG A 4 11.83 -45.52 -10.57
N LEU A 5 10.81 -44.66 -10.48
CA LEU A 5 11.00 -43.22 -10.65
C LEU A 5 11.79 -42.64 -9.46
N ARG A 6 11.46 -43.06 -8.22
CA ARG A 6 12.18 -42.65 -7.01
C ARG A 6 13.66 -43.05 -7.09
N ASP A 7 13.92 -44.33 -7.39
CA ASP A 7 15.28 -44.87 -7.48
C ASP A 7 16.05 -44.16 -8.62
N TRP A 8 15.40 -43.87 -9.74
CA TRP A 8 16.00 -43.11 -10.88
C TRP A 8 16.33 -41.68 -10.47
N LEU A 9 15.46 -41.01 -9.70
CA LEU A 9 15.71 -39.66 -9.18
C LEU A 9 16.87 -39.68 -8.18
N GLU A 10 16.86 -40.62 -7.25
CA GLU A 10 17.93 -40.72 -6.25
C GLU A 10 19.29 -40.96 -6.87
N ASP A 11 19.40 -41.92 -7.80
CA ASP A 11 20.65 -42.21 -8.51
C ASP A 11 21.26 -40.99 -9.25
N ARG A 12 20.41 -40.01 -9.63
CA ARG A 12 20.85 -38.86 -10.43
C ARG A 12 20.95 -37.58 -9.65
N THR A 13 20.20 -37.44 -8.58
CA THR A 13 20.09 -36.17 -7.83
C THR A 13 20.51 -36.28 -6.38
N GLY A 14 20.49 -37.50 -5.79
CA GLY A 14 20.72 -37.69 -4.37
C GLY A 14 19.68 -37.00 -3.47
N ILE A 15 18.51 -36.65 -4.02
CA ILE A 15 17.52 -35.79 -3.33
C ILE A 15 16.94 -36.45 -2.10
N GLU A 16 16.70 -37.79 -2.13
CA GLU A 16 16.18 -38.54 -1.00
C GLU A 16 17.20 -38.58 0.13
N SER A 17 18.46 -38.88 -0.19
CA SER A 17 19.56 -38.90 0.77
C SER A 17 19.78 -37.51 1.37
N ALA A 18 19.69 -36.44 0.56
CA ALA A 18 19.81 -35.07 1.03
C ALA A 18 18.65 -34.68 1.98
N VAL A 19 17.41 -35.06 1.65
CA VAL A 19 16.24 -34.84 2.49
C VAL A 19 16.34 -35.64 3.80
N GLN A 20 16.76 -36.91 3.74
CA GLN A 20 16.95 -37.71 4.97
C GLN A 20 18.05 -37.10 5.85
N CYS A 21 19.20 -36.70 5.27
CA CYS A 21 20.25 -36.03 6.02
C CYS A 21 19.75 -34.74 6.68
N PHE A 22 18.88 -33.99 6.03
CA PHE A 22 18.24 -32.82 6.63
C PHE A 22 17.28 -33.16 7.76
N LEU A 23 16.36 -34.11 7.54
CA LEU A 23 15.31 -34.44 8.49
C LEU A 23 15.84 -35.10 9.78
N TYR A 24 16.91 -35.89 9.67
CA TYR A 24 17.50 -36.60 10.80
C TYR A 24 18.76 -35.93 11.35
N GLU A 25 18.99 -34.65 10.99
CA GLU A 25 20.05 -33.83 11.60
C GLU A 25 19.85 -33.77 13.13
N GLU A 26 20.93 -33.92 13.86
CA GLU A 26 20.91 -33.82 15.32
C GLU A 26 20.86 -32.36 15.78
N ILE A 27 19.84 -32.02 16.52
CA ILE A 27 19.65 -30.69 17.13
C ILE A 27 19.71 -30.79 18.67
N PRO A 28 19.98 -29.66 19.36
CA PRO A 28 19.95 -29.67 20.83
C PRO A 28 18.60 -30.15 21.40
N ALA A 29 18.62 -30.86 22.50
CA ALA A 29 17.39 -31.33 23.16
C ALA A 29 16.46 -30.17 23.59
N SER A 30 17.04 -28.99 23.88
CA SER A 30 16.31 -27.78 24.20
C SER A 30 15.59 -27.13 23.02
N SER A 31 15.81 -27.62 21.78
CA SER A 31 15.11 -27.10 20.61
C SER A 31 13.60 -27.29 20.77
N GLY A 32 12.84 -26.23 20.48
CA GLY A 32 11.39 -26.21 20.70
C GLY A 32 10.71 -24.99 20.06
N TRP A 33 9.60 -24.54 20.64
CA TRP A 33 8.77 -23.45 20.12
C TRP A 33 9.52 -22.11 19.93
N HIS A 34 10.54 -21.84 20.74
CA HIS A 34 11.32 -20.62 20.63
C HIS A 34 12.28 -20.58 19.42
N GLN A 35 12.46 -21.71 18.72
CA GLN A 35 13.33 -21.80 17.52
C GLN A 35 12.58 -21.81 16.20
N VAL A 36 11.24 -21.77 16.21
CA VAL A 36 10.41 -21.80 15.00
C VAL A 36 10.51 -20.53 14.15
N PHE A 37 10.98 -19.42 14.73
CA PHE A 37 10.98 -18.12 14.04
C PHE A 37 11.80 -18.11 12.75
N GLY A 38 12.91 -18.86 12.68
CA GLY A 38 13.72 -18.98 11.46
C GLY A 38 12.96 -19.63 10.31
N SER A 39 12.26 -20.73 10.59
CA SER A 39 11.44 -21.46 9.61
C SER A 39 10.24 -20.61 9.15
N VAL A 40 9.59 -19.91 10.08
CA VAL A 40 8.48 -18.99 9.78
C VAL A 40 8.97 -17.81 8.93
N ALA A 41 10.15 -17.23 9.22
CA ALA A 41 10.72 -16.13 8.43
C ALA A 41 11.04 -16.57 6.99
N LEU A 42 11.60 -17.78 6.82
CA LEU A 42 11.83 -18.35 5.50
C LEU A 42 10.51 -18.55 4.74
N PHE A 43 9.50 -19.11 5.38
CA PHE A 43 8.17 -19.29 4.78
C PHE A 43 7.54 -17.93 4.42
N ALA A 44 7.64 -16.94 5.30
CA ALA A 44 7.17 -15.59 5.03
C ALA A 44 7.83 -14.99 3.78
N PHE A 45 9.15 -15.16 3.62
CA PHE A 45 9.86 -14.74 2.41
C PHE A 45 9.32 -15.43 1.15
N LEU A 46 9.04 -16.74 1.20
CA LEU A 46 8.45 -17.47 0.07
C LEU A 46 7.05 -16.96 -0.29
N VAL A 47 6.23 -16.65 0.71
CA VAL A 47 4.90 -16.01 0.49
C VAL A 47 5.06 -14.63 -0.17
N GLN A 48 6.02 -13.80 0.30
CA GLN A 48 6.30 -12.51 -0.32
C GLN A 48 6.76 -12.65 -1.77
N ALA A 49 7.64 -13.59 -2.06
CA ALA A 49 8.10 -13.84 -3.42
C ALA A 49 6.94 -14.30 -4.33
N ALA A 50 6.14 -15.26 -3.88
CA ALA A 50 5.00 -15.78 -4.65
C ALA A 50 3.94 -14.71 -4.92
N THR A 51 3.52 -13.96 -3.90
CA THR A 51 2.53 -12.89 -4.05
C THR A 51 3.09 -11.73 -4.87
N GLY A 52 4.36 -11.38 -4.72
CA GLY A 52 5.04 -10.35 -5.52
C GLY A 52 5.10 -10.69 -7.01
N ILE A 53 5.41 -11.95 -7.36
CA ILE A 53 5.38 -12.42 -8.76
C ILE A 53 3.96 -12.32 -9.34
N LEU A 54 2.93 -12.75 -8.59
CA LEU A 54 1.55 -12.67 -9.03
C LEU A 54 1.08 -11.22 -9.24
N LEU A 55 1.49 -10.29 -8.38
CA LEU A 55 1.23 -8.87 -8.57
C LEU A 55 1.96 -8.32 -9.81
N ALA A 56 3.24 -8.68 -10.00
CA ALA A 56 4.05 -8.21 -11.12
C ALA A 56 3.49 -8.61 -12.50
N LEU A 57 2.72 -9.71 -12.59
CA LEU A 57 2.07 -10.12 -13.84
C LEU A 57 1.06 -9.08 -14.39
N ASN A 58 0.50 -8.23 -13.51
CA ASN A 58 -0.52 -7.26 -13.87
C ASN A 58 -0.08 -5.81 -13.57
N TYR A 59 1.14 -5.61 -13.09
CA TYR A 59 1.67 -4.32 -12.70
C TYR A 59 2.44 -3.64 -13.82
N ALA A 60 2.13 -2.37 -14.10
CA ALA A 60 2.81 -1.57 -15.11
C ALA A 60 3.86 -0.64 -14.45
N PRO A 61 5.18 -0.91 -14.60
CA PRO A 61 6.22 -0.20 -13.85
C PRO A 61 6.59 1.16 -14.47
N ALA A 62 5.64 2.07 -14.52
CA ALA A 62 5.84 3.45 -14.97
C ALA A 62 4.96 4.42 -14.17
N PRO A 63 5.42 5.62 -13.80
CA PRO A 63 4.63 6.58 -13.03
C PRO A 63 3.24 6.87 -13.61
N VAL A 64 3.15 6.95 -14.94
CA VAL A 64 1.89 7.22 -15.66
C VAL A 64 0.90 6.06 -15.64
N ALA A 65 1.32 4.84 -15.27
CA ALA A 65 0.49 3.64 -15.34
C ALA A 65 0.50 2.80 -14.06
N ALA A 66 1.45 3.04 -13.16
CA ALA A 66 1.61 2.25 -11.94
C ALA A 66 0.36 2.30 -11.06
N TYR A 67 -0.13 3.49 -10.77
CA TYR A 67 -1.32 3.70 -9.97
C TYR A 67 -2.55 2.98 -10.55
N ASP A 68 -2.82 3.18 -11.83
CA ASP A 68 -3.96 2.56 -12.51
C ASP A 68 -3.82 1.03 -12.58
N SER A 69 -2.60 0.51 -12.74
CA SER A 69 -2.37 -0.94 -12.72
C SER A 69 -2.63 -1.55 -11.34
N VAL A 70 -2.28 -0.87 -10.24
CA VAL A 70 -2.63 -1.30 -8.87
C VAL A 70 -4.14 -1.27 -8.67
N ARG A 71 -4.80 -0.20 -9.12
CA ARG A 71 -6.26 -0.09 -9.08
C ARG A 71 -6.92 -1.22 -9.89
N TYR A 72 -6.43 -1.51 -11.10
CA TYR A 72 -6.88 -2.64 -11.93
C TYR A 72 -6.72 -3.97 -11.20
N ILE A 73 -5.56 -4.23 -10.58
CA ILE A 73 -5.32 -5.43 -9.76
C ILE A 73 -6.39 -5.54 -8.68
N MET A 74 -6.69 -4.45 -7.98
CA MET A 74 -7.62 -4.47 -6.84
C MET A 74 -9.09 -4.62 -7.25
N THR A 75 -9.46 -4.18 -8.45
CA THR A 75 -10.88 -4.08 -8.85
C THR A 75 -11.29 -5.09 -9.93
N GLN A 76 -10.37 -5.51 -10.79
CA GLN A 76 -10.66 -6.32 -11.97
C GLN A 76 -10.02 -7.71 -11.96
N VAL A 77 -8.84 -7.85 -11.33
CA VAL A 77 -8.16 -9.15 -11.30
C VAL A 77 -8.80 -10.06 -10.24
N THR A 78 -9.13 -11.28 -10.64
CA THR A 78 -9.66 -12.30 -9.72
C THR A 78 -8.71 -12.52 -8.55
N ALA A 79 -9.17 -12.36 -7.32
CA ALA A 79 -8.39 -12.40 -6.09
C ALA A 79 -7.24 -11.36 -5.99
N GLY A 80 -7.18 -10.38 -6.91
CA GLY A 80 -6.09 -9.38 -6.93
C GLY A 80 -6.02 -8.56 -5.64
N ARG A 81 -7.17 -8.14 -5.08
CA ARG A 81 -7.23 -7.49 -3.77
C ARG A 81 -6.64 -8.36 -2.65
N LEU A 82 -6.96 -9.66 -2.64
CA LEU A 82 -6.41 -10.60 -1.67
C LEU A 82 -4.89 -10.75 -1.85
N MET A 83 -4.41 -10.88 -3.09
CA MET A 83 -2.97 -10.98 -3.37
C MET A 83 -2.21 -9.73 -2.90
N ARG A 84 -2.74 -8.53 -3.17
CA ARG A 84 -2.15 -7.28 -2.67
C ARG A 84 -2.16 -7.23 -1.14
N ALA A 85 -3.25 -7.65 -0.49
CA ALA A 85 -3.36 -7.67 0.96
C ALA A 85 -2.39 -8.68 1.61
N LEU A 86 -2.24 -9.88 1.04
CA LEU A 86 -1.26 -10.88 1.49
C LEU A 86 0.17 -10.35 1.36
N HIS A 87 0.48 -9.64 0.27
CA HIS A 87 1.80 -9.05 0.07
C HIS A 87 2.08 -7.93 1.07
N HIS A 88 1.15 -7.01 1.28
CA HIS A 88 1.28 -5.88 2.21
C HIS A 88 1.37 -6.33 3.68
N TRP A 89 0.39 -7.11 4.15
CA TRP A 89 0.38 -7.58 5.54
C TRP A 89 1.46 -8.61 5.80
N GLY A 90 1.78 -9.42 4.77
CA GLY A 90 2.88 -10.38 4.83
C GLY A 90 4.23 -9.70 5.04
N ALA A 91 4.49 -8.55 4.41
CA ALA A 91 5.70 -7.75 4.66
C ALA A 91 5.78 -7.29 6.12
N SER A 92 4.67 -6.76 6.67
CA SER A 92 4.59 -6.37 8.08
C SER A 92 4.86 -7.54 9.04
N LEU A 93 4.19 -8.68 8.83
CA LEU A 93 4.36 -9.86 9.66
C LEU A 93 5.75 -10.51 9.49
N MET A 94 6.35 -10.42 8.31
CA MET A 94 7.73 -10.87 8.06
C MET A 94 8.73 -10.06 8.89
N ILE A 95 8.59 -8.73 8.92
CA ILE A 95 9.46 -7.85 9.75
C ILE A 95 9.33 -8.24 11.23
N VAL A 96 8.09 -8.44 11.72
CA VAL A 96 7.86 -8.89 13.11
C VAL A 96 8.59 -10.20 13.41
N VAL A 97 8.44 -11.20 12.55
CA VAL A 97 9.06 -12.52 12.75
C VAL A 97 10.59 -12.45 12.68
N VAL A 98 11.16 -11.68 11.75
CA VAL A 98 12.62 -11.49 11.64
C VAL A 98 13.17 -10.81 12.89
N VAL A 99 12.47 -9.79 13.43
CA VAL A 99 12.85 -9.13 14.69
C VAL A 99 12.77 -10.10 15.89
N LEU A 100 11.71 -10.90 15.97
CA LEU A 100 11.56 -11.92 17.01
C LEU A 100 12.65 -13.00 16.91
N HIS A 101 13.01 -13.43 15.71
CA HIS A 101 14.11 -14.34 15.46
C HIS A 101 15.45 -13.75 15.94
N MET A 102 15.73 -12.50 15.59
CA MET A 102 16.93 -11.81 16.04
C MET A 102 16.94 -11.64 17.57
N LEU A 103 15.82 -11.28 18.17
CA LEU A 103 15.69 -11.12 19.62
C LEU A 103 15.93 -12.45 20.35
N GLN A 104 15.37 -13.56 19.86
CA GLN A 104 15.59 -14.89 20.40
C GLN A 104 17.07 -15.27 20.35
N THR A 105 17.74 -15.07 19.20
CA THR A 105 19.18 -15.36 19.06
C THR A 105 20.04 -14.48 19.97
N PHE A 106 19.64 -13.22 20.18
CA PHE A 106 20.30 -12.30 21.09
C PHE A 106 20.16 -12.71 22.55
N VAL A 107 18.94 -13.00 23.00
CA VAL A 107 18.65 -13.40 24.39
C VAL A 107 19.43 -14.67 24.77
N TRP A 108 19.55 -15.61 23.85
CA TRP A 108 20.27 -16.87 24.08
C TRP A 108 21.79 -16.76 23.88
N GLY A 109 22.30 -15.60 23.44
CA GLY A 109 23.73 -15.46 23.13
C GLY A 109 24.17 -16.37 21.98
N ALA A 110 23.25 -16.72 21.08
CA ALA A 110 23.50 -17.63 19.98
C ALA A 110 24.47 -17.06 18.91
N TYR A 111 24.70 -15.77 18.94
CA TYR A 111 25.66 -15.06 18.08
C TYR A 111 27.14 -15.19 18.53
N LYS A 112 27.38 -15.74 19.72
CA LYS A 112 28.76 -15.89 20.25
C LYS A 112 29.52 -16.96 19.47
N LYS A 113 30.86 -16.89 19.58
CA LYS A 113 31.77 -17.82 18.88
C LYS A 113 31.26 -19.26 18.90
N PRO A 114 31.23 -19.95 17.73
CA PRO A 114 31.78 -19.58 16.41
C PRO A 114 30.72 -19.04 15.43
N ARG A 115 29.62 -18.38 15.89
CA ARG A 115 28.45 -17.98 15.08
C ARG A 115 28.38 -16.49 14.77
N GLU A 116 29.51 -15.78 14.88
CA GLU A 116 29.60 -14.33 14.60
C GLU A 116 29.17 -14.00 13.16
N ALA A 117 29.66 -14.78 12.19
CA ALA A 117 29.29 -14.60 10.78
C ALA A 117 27.80 -14.89 10.51
N THR A 118 27.22 -15.85 11.24
CA THR A 118 25.79 -16.13 11.16
C THR A 118 24.94 -14.95 11.64
N TRP A 119 25.37 -14.31 12.75
CA TRP A 119 24.72 -13.09 13.25
C TRP A 119 24.81 -11.93 12.27
N ILE A 120 26.00 -11.67 11.72
CA ILE A 120 26.20 -10.59 10.73
C ILE A 120 25.30 -10.84 9.52
N GLY A 121 25.28 -12.07 9.00
CA GLY A 121 24.37 -12.46 7.90
C GLY A 121 22.89 -12.20 8.25
N GLY A 122 22.48 -12.49 9.49
CA GLY A 122 21.14 -12.20 9.99
C GLY A 122 20.83 -10.71 10.06
N VAL A 123 21.77 -9.87 10.52
CA VAL A 123 21.62 -8.39 10.51
C VAL A 123 21.49 -7.87 9.08
N LEU A 124 22.28 -8.38 8.14
CA LEU A 124 22.18 -8.00 6.73
C LEU A 124 20.82 -8.42 6.13
N LEU A 125 20.31 -9.59 6.50
CA LEU A 125 18.97 -10.03 6.09
C LEU A 125 17.85 -9.13 6.66
N LEU A 126 17.97 -8.67 7.91
CA LEU A 126 17.07 -7.67 8.48
C LEU A 126 17.10 -6.36 7.67
N LEU A 127 18.30 -5.87 7.34
CA LEU A 127 18.45 -4.64 6.54
C LEU A 127 17.85 -4.80 5.14
N LEU A 128 18.04 -5.96 4.50
CA LEU A 128 17.39 -6.26 3.21
C LEU A 128 15.88 -6.32 3.34
N THR A 129 15.35 -6.90 4.41
CA THR A 129 13.90 -6.93 4.69
C THR A 129 13.33 -5.52 4.82
N LEU A 130 14.02 -4.63 5.53
CA LEU A 130 13.63 -3.21 5.63
C LEU A 130 13.76 -2.48 4.29
N ALA A 131 14.79 -2.79 3.50
CA ALA A 131 14.97 -2.24 2.16
C ALA A 131 13.85 -2.67 1.20
N PHE A 132 13.35 -3.92 1.31
CA PHE A 132 12.14 -4.36 0.61
C PHE A 132 10.92 -3.54 1.03
N GLY A 133 10.71 -3.35 2.33
CA GLY A 133 9.61 -2.53 2.83
C GLY A 133 9.66 -1.10 2.28
N LEU A 134 10.85 -0.50 2.25
CA LEU A 134 11.05 0.85 1.74
C LEU A 134 10.86 0.93 0.22
N SER A 135 11.49 0.03 -0.54
CA SER A 135 11.43 0.07 -2.00
C SER A 135 10.06 -0.30 -2.56
N GLY A 136 9.33 -1.22 -1.90
CA GLY A 136 7.97 -1.59 -2.28
C GLY A 136 6.92 -0.53 -1.97
N TYR A 137 7.21 0.33 -1.00
CA TYR A 137 6.31 1.40 -0.56
C TYR A 137 6.01 2.43 -1.67
N LEU A 138 6.96 2.73 -2.54
CA LEU A 138 6.80 3.66 -3.67
C LEU A 138 5.89 3.10 -4.78
N LEU A 139 5.82 1.79 -4.96
CA LEU A 139 5.26 1.18 -6.16
C LEU A 139 3.77 1.44 -6.42
N PRO A 140 2.89 1.65 -5.42
CA PRO A 140 1.52 2.06 -5.68
C PRO A 140 1.38 3.43 -6.34
N TRP A 141 2.37 4.31 -6.25
CA TRP A 141 2.40 5.65 -6.79
C TRP A 141 1.21 6.51 -6.37
N ASP A 142 0.76 6.34 -5.12
CA ASP A 142 -0.17 7.23 -4.45
C ASP A 142 0.56 8.37 -3.70
N ASN A 143 -0.17 9.34 -3.15
CA ASN A 143 0.41 10.46 -2.41
C ASN A 143 1.32 10.02 -1.26
N ARG A 144 0.90 8.98 -0.53
CA ARG A 144 1.67 8.41 0.57
C ARG A 144 3.01 7.86 0.09
N ALA A 145 3.00 7.11 -1.02
CA ALA A 145 4.17 6.54 -1.65
C ALA A 145 5.14 7.62 -2.18
N TYR A 146 4.60 8.62 -2.88
CA TYR A 146 5.37 9.71 -3.45
C TYR A 146 6.10 10.52 -2.36
N TRP A 147 5.35 11.11 -1.44
CA TRP A 147 5.90 11.99 -0.42
C TRP A 147 6.80 11.26 0.59
N GLY A 148 6.49 10.00 0.93
CA GLY A 148 7.37 9.15 1.74
C GLY A 148 8.71 8.87 1.05
N THR A 149 8.73 8.75 -0.27
CA THR A 149 9.96 8.55 -1.05
C THR A 149 10.75 9.84 -1.20
N VAL A 150 10.09 11.00 -1.35
CA VAL A 150 10.75 12.31 -1.31
C VAL A 150 11.55 12.46 -0.01
N VAL A 151 10.92 12.21 1.14
CA VAL A 151 11.61 12.25 2.44
C VAL A 151 12.79 11.27 2.49
N THR A 152 12.61 10.05 1.99
CA THR A 152 13.69 9.04 1.97
C THR A 152 14.88 9.48 1.14
N THR A 153 14.67 10.08 -0.02
CA THR A 153 15.75 10.57 -0.89
C THR A 153 16.43 11.81 -0.31
N GLN A 154 15.67 12.69 0.36
CA GLN A 154 16.21 13.82 1.09
C GLN A 154 17.14 13.36 2.24
N ILE A 155 16.70 12.40 3.06
CA ILE A 155 17.54 11.81 4.12
C ILE A 155 18.82 11.22 3.53
N SER A 156 18.72 10.52 2.41
CA SER A 156 19.89 9.93 1.74
C SER A 156 20.87 10.99 1.24
N ALA A 157 20.36 12.14 0.79
CA ALA A 157 21.18 13.27 0.34
C ALA A 157 21.96 13.94 1.49
N LEU A 158 21.50 13.82 2.74
CA LEU A 158 22.19 14.35 3.92
C LEU A 158 23.45 13.57 4.30
N ALA A 159 23.73 12.39 3.72
CA ALA A 159 24.86 11.54 4.12
C ALA A 159 26.21 12.24 3.88
N PRO A 160 27.05 12.44 4.93
CA PRO A 160 28.31 13.18 4.79
C PRO A 160 29.24 12.54 3.76
N GLY A 161 29.68 13.32 2.78
CA GLY A 161 30.58 12.89 1.70
C GLY A 161 29.91 11.97 0.63
N ALA A 162 28.89 11.20 0.99
CA ALA A 162 28.23 10.26 0.09
C ALA A 162 26.86 10.75 -0.43
N GLY A 163 26.27 11.77 0.20
CA GLY A 163 24.91 12.23 -0.08
C GLY A 163 24.61 12.50 -1.56
N PRO A 164 25.41 13.30 -2.27
CA PRO A 164 25.18 13.56 -3.69
C PRO A 164 25.25 12.30 -4.56
N LEU A 165 26.11 11.34 -4.21
CA LEU A 165 26.20 10.06 -4.91
C LEU A 165 24.95 9.20 -4.63
N LEU A 166 24.51 9.12 -3.38
CA LEU A 166 23.32 8.36 -2.99
C LEU A 166 22.06 8.94 -3.63
N ALA A 167 21.87 10.26 -3.60
CA ALA A 167 20.73 10.89 -4.28
C ALA A 167 20.73 10.57 -5.78
N ARG A 168 21.87 10.69 -6.46
CA ARG A 168 21.99 10.32 -7.88
C ARG A 168 21.72 8.84 -8.13
N LEU A 169 22.20 7.94 -7.25
CA LEU A 169 21.94 6.51 -7.34
C LEU A 169 20.44 6.19 -7.16
N LEU A 170 19.74 6.95 -6.32
CA LEU A 170 18.29 6.83 -6.16
C LEU A 170 17.50 7.53 -7.26
N GLY A 171 18.15 8.34 -8.11
CA GLY A 171 17.51 9.05 -9.22
C GLY A 171 16.77 10.32 -8.79
N SER A 172 17.15 10.89 -7.66
CA SER A 172 16.60 12.15 -7.13
C SER A 172 17.67 13.25 -7.23
N ASP A 173 17.23 14.49 -7.30
CA ASP A 173 18.08 15.68 -7.13
C ASP A 173 18.20 16.11 -5.65
N GLY A 174 17.54 15.40 -4.75
CA GLY A 174 17.45 15.68 -3.33
C GLY A 174 16.23 16.52 -2.94
N THR A 175 15.42 16.96 -3.90
CA THR A 175 14.23 17.80 -3.65
C THR A 175 12.96 17.19 -4.24
N SER A 176 13.10 16.48 -5.36
CA SER A 176 11.98 15.87 -6.10
C SER A 176 12.31 14.45 -6.53
N ILE A 177 11.29 13.70 -6.86
CA ILE A 177 11.38 12.36 -7.43
C ILE A 177 10.57 12.27 -8.73
N GLY A 178 11.00 11.39 -9.63
CA GLY A 178 10.35 11.23 -10.93
C GLY A 178 10.49 9.82 -11.48
N ALA A 179 10.35 9.70 -12.80
CA ALA A 179 10.37 8.41 -13.49
C ALA A 179 11.67 7.62 -13.24
N ILE A 180 12.81 8.30 -13.15
CA ILE A 180 14.10 7.65 -12.89
C ILE A 180 14.14 7.06 -11.48
N THR A 181 13.66 7.79 -10.46
CA THR A 181 13.54 7.30 -9.09
C THR A 181 12.64 6.09 -9.05
N PHE A 182 11.46 6.20 -9.65
CA PHE A 182 10.48 5.12 -9.72
C PHE A 182 11.08 3.84 -10.31
N THR A 183 11.71 3.95 -11.49
CA THR A 183 12.33 2.81 -12.17
C THR A 183 13.41 2.15 -11.31
N ARG A 184 14.25 2.94 -10.63
CA ARG A 184 15.32 2.39 -9.76
C ARG A 184 14.76 1.65 -8.56
N PHE A 185 13.72 2.19 -7.93
CA PHE A 185 13.04 1.51 -6.82
C PHE A 185 12.35 0.22 -7.28
N TYR A 186 11.71 0.24 -8.45
CA TYR A 186 11.13 -0.97 -9.04
C TYR A 186 12.21 -2.04 -9.32
N VAL A 187 13.30 -1.66 -9.99
CA VAL A 187 14.42 -2.59 -10.29
C VAL A 187 15.04 -3.10 -8.99
N ALA A 188 15.24 -2.25 -7.99
CA ALA A 188 15.74 -2.67 -6.69
C ALA A 188 14.80 -3.71 -6.05
N HIS A 189 13.50 -3.42 -5.97
CA HIS A 189 12.51 -4.27 -5.30
C HIS A 189 12.29 -5.62 -5.99
N VAL A 190 12.19 -5.62 -7.31
CA VAL A 190 11.77 -6.82 -8.08
C VAL A 190 12.95 -7.63 -8.62
N GLN A 191 14.05 -6.97 -8.99
CA GLN A 191 15.16 -7.62 -9.70
C GLN A 191 16.43 -7.75 -8.87
N LEU A 192 16.76 -6.80 -8.01
CA LEU A 192 18.04 -6.79 -7.30
C LEU A 192 17.93 -7.40 -5.90
N LEU A 193 16.99 -6.94 -5.08
CA LEU A 193 16.85 -7.39 -3.70
C LEU A 193 16.46 -8.88 -3.58
N PRO A 194 15.56 -9.46 -4.41
CA PRO A 194 15.19 -10.86 -4.26
C PRO A 194 16.35 -11.83 -4.44
N PRO A 195 17.14 -11.81 -5.55
CA PRO A 195 18.26 -12.73 -5.70
C PRO A 195 19.37 -12.51 -4.65
N LEU A 196 19.63 -11.26 -4.26
CA LEU A 196 20.59 -10.95 -3.20
C LEU A 196 20.14 -11.57 -1.86
N THR A 197 18.85 -11.47 -1.54
CA THR A 197 18.28 -12.07 -0.32
C THR A 197 18.33 -13.59 -0.36
N VAL A 198 18.02 -14.21 -1.50
CA VAL A 198 18.14 -15.67 -1.66
C VAL A 198 19.58 -16.15 -1.43
N LEU A 199 20.57 -15.46 -2.01
CA LEU A 199 21.99 -15.78 -1.80
C LEU A 199 22.38 -15.64 -0.32
N LEU A 200 21.92 -14.58 0.32
CA LEU A 200 22.25 -14.33 1.73
C LEU A 200 21.52 -15.31 2.67
N ILE A 201 20.28 -15.70 2.37
CA ILE A 201 19.56 -16.78 3.08
C ILE A 201 20.32 -18.08 2.93
N ALA A 202 20.76 -18.44 1.72
CA ALA A 202 21.53 -19.66 1.48
C ALA A 202 22.83 -19.68 2.30
N LEU A 203 23.56 -18.56 2.33
CA LEU A 203 24.75 -18.40 3.15
C LEU A 203 24.42 -18.51 4.65
N HIS A 204 23.38 -17.82 5.11
CA HIS A 204 22.96 -17.84 6.51
C HIS A 204 22.57 -19.25 6.98
N VAL A 205 21.77 -19.95 6.20
CA VAL A 205 21.37 -21.35 6.49
C VAL A 205 22.59 -22.28 6.44
N TYR A 206 23.49 -22.11 5.47
CA TYR A 206 24.75 -22.86 5.42
C TYR A 206 25.56 -22.69 6.71
N LEU A 207 25.71 -21.44 7.19
CA LEU A 207 26.45 -21.15 8.43
C LEU A 207 25.75 -21.74 9.67
N VAL A 208 24.43 -21.69 9.72
CA VAL A 208 23.64 -22.35 10.78
C VAL A 208 23.89 -23.86 10.79
N ARG A 209 23.87 -24.50 9.64
CA ARG A 209 24.15 -25.95 9.54
C ARG A 209 25.61 -26.28 9.86
N ARG A 210 26.55 -25.45 9.38
CA ARG A 210 27.99 -25.63 9.63
C ARG A 210 28.34 -25.63 11.12
N HIS A 211 27.69 -24.79 11.92
CA HIS A 211 27.95 -24.63 13.34
C HIS A 211 26.92 -25.29 14.24
N GLY A 212 25.86 -25.87 13.64
CA GLY A 212 24.70 -26.44 14.33
C GLY A 212 23.82 -25.37 15.00
N VAL A 213 22.60 -25.75 15.37
CA VAL A 213 21.66 -24.92 16.14
C VAL A 213 22.25 -24.65 17.53
N ALA A 214 22.19 -23.41 18.00
CA ALA A 214 22.66 -23.06 19.33
C ALA A 214 21.75 -23.65 20.41
N PRO A 215 22.29 -24.41 21.39
CA PRO A 215 21.51 -24.89 22.54
C PRO A 215 21.11 -23.71 23.43
N ALA A 216 20.05 -23.93 24.25
CA ALA A 216 19.78 -23.03 25.36
C ALA A 216 20.99 -23.00 26.31
N PRO A 217 21.25 -21.89 27.00
CA PRO A 217 22.43 -21.77 27.87
C PRO A 217 22.55 -22.84 28.95
N GLU A 218 21.44 -23.43 29.35
CA GLU A 218 21.34 -24.41 30.40
C GLU A 218 21.51 -25.88 29.88
N ASP A 219 21.56 -26.03 28.53
CA ASP A 219 21.50 -27.32 27.86
C ASP A 219 22.76 -27.65 27.03
N GLU A 220 23.85 -26.90 27.20
CA GLU A 220 25.09 -27.10 26.40
C GLU A 220 25.64 -28.53 26.43
N ASN A 221 25.38 -29.27 27.49
CA ASN A 221 25.90 -30.65 27.70
C ASN A 221 24.80 -31.72 27.65
N LYS A 222 23.55 -31.39 27.30
CA LYS A 222 22.48 -32.36 27.19
C LYS A 222 22.56 -33.15 25.87
N PRO A 223 22.00 -34.39 25.83
CA PRO A 223 21.97 -35.21 24.64
C PRO A 223 21.19 -34.46 23.52
N LYS A 224 21.60 -34.70 22.29
CA LYS A 224 20.90 -34.19 21.11
C LYS A 224 19.70 -35.06 20.76
N LYS A 225 18.78 -34.52 19.96
CA LYS A 225 17.64 -35.25 19.41
C LYS A 225 17.56 -35.00 17.89
N PRO A 226 16.92 -35.92 17.12
CA PRO A 226 16.72 -35.68 15.69
C PRO A 226 15.75 -34.51 15.47
N PHE A 227 15.94 -33.79 14.37
CA PHE A 227 15.07 -32.68 13.96
C PHE A 227 13.64 -33.18 13.67
N TYR A 228 13.51 -34.30 12.93
CA TYR A 228 12.24 -34.96 12.66
C TYR A 228 11.98 -36.05 13.74
N PRO A 229 10.74 -36.24 14.23
CA PRO A 229 9.51 -35.55 13.82
C PRO A 229 9.18 -34.30 14.66
N GLU A 230 9.74 -34.17 15.86
CA GLU A 230 9.23 -33.21 16.86
C GLU A 230 9.39 -31.75 16.44
N GLN A 231 10.58 -31.35 16.01
CA GLN A 231 10.83 -29.96 15.65
C GLN A 231 10.14 -29.59 14.33
N VAL A 232 10.13 -30.51 13.36
CA VAL A 232 9.39 -30.32 12.09
C VAL A 232 7.90 -30.08 12.35
N ALA A 233 7.30 -30.86 13.29
CA ALA A 233 5.89 -30.65 13.63
C ALA A 233 5.66 -29.25 14.25
N LYS A 234 6.53 -28.80 15.17
CA LYS A 234 6.44 -27.45 15.78
C LYS A 234 6.60 -26.34 14.74
N ASP A 235 7.59 -26.46 13.86
CA ASP A 235 7.82 -25.50 12.78
C ASP A 235 6.61 -25.43 11.84
N THR A 236 6.06 -26.58 11.46
CA THR A 236 4.86 -26.69 10.62
C THR A 236 3.64 -26.02 11.28
N ILE A 237 3.39 -26.29 12.55
CA ILE A 237 2.27 -25.67 13.29
C ILE A 237 2.47 -24.15 13.38
N ALA A 238 3.69 -23.68 13.65
CA ALA A 238 3.99 -22.26 13.71
C ALA A 238 3.81 -21.56 12.34
N ILE A 239 4.23 -22.21 11.26
CA ILE A 239 4.02 -21.73 9.89
C ILE A 239 2.54 -21.62 9.57
N PHE A 240 1.73 -22.64 9.86
CA PHE A 240 0.28 -22.60 9.66
C PHE A 240 -0.39 -21.53 10.52
N GLY A 241 0.02 -21.38 11.78
CA GLY A 241 -0.47 -20.32 12.68
C GLY A 241 -0.17 -18.94 12.13
N TRP A 242 1.06 -18.70 11.69
CA TRP A 242 1.48 -17.45 11.07
C TRP A 242 0.67 -17.16 9.78
N PHE A 243 0.51 -18.18 8.92
CA PHE A 243 -0.26 -18.04 7.68
C PHE A 243 -1.75 -17.79 7.94
N ALA A 244 -2.33 -18.42 8.96
CA ALA A 244 -3.71 -18.17 9.37
C ALA A 244 -3.91 -16.72 9.85
N VAL A 245 -2.95 -16.18 10.63
CA VAL A 245 -2.96 -14.76 11.04
C VAL A 245 -2.87 -13.85 9.80
N LEU A 246 -1.93 -14.13 8.89
CA LEU A 246 -1.79 -13.37 7.65
C LEU A 246 -3.08 -13.38 6.82
N MET A 247 -3.68 -14.55 6.63
CA MET A 247 -4.94 -14.70 5.89
C MET A 247 -6.08 -13.94 6.57
N GLY A 248 -6.17 -14.02 7.89
CA GLY A 248 -7.14 -13.25 8.68
C GLY A 248 -6.97 -11.75 8.47
N MET A 249 -5.74 -11.24 8.55
CA MET A 249 -5.45 -9.82 8.27
C MET A 249 -5.78 -9.43 6.83
N ALA A 250 -5.43 -10.25 5.85
CA ALA A 250 -5.68 -9.98 4.44
C ALA A 250 -7.17 -9.92 4.09
N ILE A 251 -8.02 -10.64 4.83
CA ILE A 251 -9.48 -10.66 4.63
C ILE A 251 -10.15 -9.54 5.42
N LEU A 252 -9.74 -9.31 6.68
CA LEU A 252 -10.44 -8.43 7.61
C LEU A 252 -9.90 -7.00 7.62
N ALA A 253 -8.60 -6.80 7.39
CA ALA A 253 -7.95 -5.51 7.39
C ALA A 253 -7.71 -5.03 5.95
N ARG A 254 -8.40 -3.97 5.57
CA ARG A 254 -8.26 -3.39 4.23
C ARG A 254 -6.86 -2.79 4.04
N VAL A 255 -6.37 -2.87 2.82
CA VAL A 255 -5.18 -2.15 2.35
C VAL A 255 -5.67 -1.09 1.38
N PRO A 256 -5.87 0.16 1.83
CA PRO A 256 -6.40 1.22 0.98
C PRO A 256 -5.42 1.56 -0.16
N LEU A 257 -5.94 2.15 -1.22
CA LEU A 257 -5.19 2.87 -2.24
C LEU A 257 -5.56 4.34 -2.08
N GLY A 258 -4.61 5.19 -1.72
CA GLY A 258 -4.81 6.63 -1.60
C GLY A 258 -5.03 7.30 -2.95
N HIS A 259 -5.08 8.63 -2.97
CA HIS A 259 -5.13 9.39 -4.21
C HIS A 259 -3.83 9.20 -5.01
N MET A 260 -3.94 9.27 -6.33
CA MET A 260 -2.76 9.27 -7.21
C MET A 260 -1.76 10.34 -6.76
N ALA A 261 -0.48 10.07 -6.90
CA ALA A 261 0.59 10.98 -6.50
C ALA A 261 0.41 12.38 -7.11
N ASP A 262 0.32 13.37 -6.25
CA ASP A 262 0.26 14.78 -6.61
C ASP A 262 1.50 15.52 -6.09
N PRO A 263 2.47 15.83 -6.98
CA PRO A 263 3.67 16.59 -6.62
C PRO A 263 3.39 18.02 -6.17
N THR A 264 2.20 18.56 -6.44
CA THR A 264 1.83 19.94 -6.10
C THR A 264 1.17 20.06 -4.73
N ASP A 265 0.72 18.95 -4.13
CA ASP A 265 0.13 18.94 -2.80
C ASP A 265 1.19 19.07 -1.69
N LEU A 266 1.75 20.25 -1.54
CA LEU A 266 2.74 20.55 -0.49
C LEU A 266 2.17 20.49 0.94
N SER A 267 0.86 20.38 1.09
CA SER A 267 0.21 20.25 2.39
C SER A 267 0.18 18.81 2.91
N TYR A 268 0.49 17.84 2.05
CA TYR A 268 0.48 16.42 2.42
C TYR A 268 1.57 16.11 3.47
N VAL A 269 1.16 15.52 4.59
CA VAL A 269 2.09 15.09 5.65
C VAL A 269 2.35 13.59 5.50
N PRO A 270 3.49 13.19 4.94
CA PRO A 270 3.80 11.77 4.75
C PRO A 270 4.02 11.07 6.09
N ARG A 271 3.27 10.00 6.31
CA ARG A 271 3.44 9.12 7.46
C ARG A 271 4.00 7.77 6.98
N PRO A 272 5.21 7.40 7.38
CA PRO A 272 5.79 6.14 6.97
C PRO A 272 5.05 4.94 7.60
N GLU A 273 5.36 3.74 7.12
CA GLU A 273 4.88 2.50 7.70
C GLU A 273 5.28 2.36 9.18
N TRP A 274 4.48 1.60 9.93
CA TRP A 274 4.60 1.49 11.39
C TRP A 274 6.02 1.14 11.88
N TYR A 275 6.75 0.34 11.12
CA TYR A 275 8.12 -0.07 11.48
C TYR A 275 9.18 1.02 11.28
N PHE A 276 8.84 2.14 10.64
CA PHE A 276 9.66 3.34 10.54
C PHE A 276 9.13 4.52 11.39
N LEU A 277 7.97 4.39 12.04
CA LEU A 277 7.38 5.48 12.82
C LEU A 277 8.29 5.97 13.96
N PHE A 278 9.03 5.07 14.60
CA PHE A 278 9.97 5.44 15.65
C PHE A 278 11.06 6.39 15.11
N LEU A 279 11.58 6.10 13.92
CA LEU A 279 12.60 6.93 13.27
C LEU A 279 12.02 8.28 12.86
N PHE A 280 10.81 8.28 12.27
CA PHE A 280 10.08 9.49 11.93
C PHE A 280 9.87 10.40 13.16
N GLN A 281 9.46 9.82 14.30
CA GLN A 281 9.32 10.58 15.55
C GLN A 281 10.66 11.05 16.11
N PHE A 282 11.69 10.23 15.99
CA PHE A 282 13.04 10.56 16.43
C PHE A 282 13.64 11.74 15.65
N LEU A 283 13.42 11.78 14.33
CA LEU A 283 13.89 12.86 13.46
C LEU A 283 13.35 14.24 13.86
N LYS A 284 12.13 14.32 14.40
CA LYS A 284 11.55 15.60 14.88
C LYS A 284 12.33 16.28 16.01
N TRP A 285 13.30 15.60 16.61
CA TRP A 285 14.17 16.18 17.65
C TRP A 285 15.42 16.84 17.07
N PHE A 286 15.65 16.72 15.79
CA PHE A 286 16.84 17.21 15.11
C PHE A 286 16.43 18.19 14.01
N GLU A 287 16.70 19.48 14.23
CA GLU A 287 16.35 20.54 13.27
C GLU A 287 17.60 21.21 12.71
N GLY A 288 17.52 21.70 11.48
CA GLY A 288 18.59 22.43 10.81
C GLY A 288 19.89 21.61 10.69
N PRO A 289 21.06 22.14 11.09
CA PRO A 289 22.34 21.44 10.94
C PRO A 289 22.43 20.09 11.68
N LEU A 290 21.55 19.85 12.67
CA LEU A 290 21.52 18.61 13.43
C LEU A 290 20.75 17.48 12.72
N GLU A 291 20.03 17.75 11.66
CA GLU A 291 19.30 16.72 10.89
C GLU A 291 20.19 15.56 10.47
N VAL A 292 21.41 15.84 10.02
CA VAL A 292 22.38 14.79 9.63
C VAL A 292 22.71 13.85 10.78
N VAL A 293 22.71 14.35 12.01
CA VAL A 293 22.99 13.53 13.20
C VAL A 293 21.85 12.55 13.44
N GLY A 294 20.62 13.03 13.46
CA GLY A 294 19.43 12.21 13.68
C GLY A 294 19.11 11.27 12.52
N ALA A 295 19.26 11.75 11.28
CA ALA A 295 18.86 11.01 10.09
C ALA A 295 19.89 9.98 9.59
N VAL A 296 21.18 10.26 9.77
CA VAL A 296 22.27 9.46 9.20
C VAL A 296 23.21 8.91 10.26
N ILE A 297 23.79 9.77 11.11
CA ILE A 297 24.87 9.35 11.99
C ILE A 297 24.39 8.37 13.06
N LEU A 298 23.35 8.70 13.82
CA LEU A 298 22.85 7.85 14.91
C LEU A 298 22.27 6.52 14.41
N PRO A 299 21.44 6.47 13.34
CA PRO A 299 21.00 5.21 12.77
C PRO A 299 22.14 4.34 12.26
N THR A 300 23.16 4.94 11.61
CA THR A 300 24.35 4.22 11.14
C THR A 300 25.13 3.62 12.32
N LEU A 301 25.35 4.40 13.39
CA LEU A 301 26.01 3.90 14.59
C LEU A 301 25.21 2.78 15.28
N ALA A 302 23.88 2.85 15.29
CA ALA A 302 23.03 1.80 15.81
C ALA A 302 23.17 0.49 14.99
N ILE A 303 23.19 0.58 13.66
CA ILE A 303 23.41 -0.57 12.77
C ILE A 303 24.83 -1.15 12.99
N LEU A 304 25.84 -0.32 13.04
CA LEU A 304 27.22 -0.77 13.32
C LEU A 304 27.33 -1.43 14.70
N GLY A 305 26.68 -0.84 15.71
CA GLY A 305 26.60 -1.43 17.05
C GLY A 305 25.95 -2.82 17.02
N LEU A 306 24.87 -2.98 16.26
CA LEU A 306 24.20 -4.27 16.09
C LEU A 306 25.09 -5.31 15.40
N ILE A 307 25.82 -4.93 14.36
CA ILE A 307 26.80 -5.80 13.68
C ILE A 307 27.93 -6.20 14.63
N LEU A 308 28.39 -5.27 15.48
CA LEU A 308 29.54 -5.46 16.37
C LEU A 308 29.22 -6.20 17.67
N ILE A 309 27.97 -6.50 17.97
CA ILE A 309 27.55 -7.23 19.20
C ILE A 309 28.41 -8.47 19.46
N PRO A 310 28.70 -9.38 18.50
CA PRO A 310 29.49 -10.58 18.75
C PRO A 310 30.94 -10.28 19.18
N PHE A 311 31.45 -9.13 18.77
CA PHE A 311 32.84 -8.71 19.06
C PHE A 311 32.95 -7.89 20.35
N ILE A 312 31.84 -7.34 20.83
CA ILE A 312 31.76 -6.59 22.10
C ILE A 312 31.44 -7.56 23.24
N ASP A 313 30.39 -8.39 23.09
CA ASP A 313 29.96 -9.39 24.08
C ASP A 313 30.69 -10.74 23.87
N ARG A 314 32.02 -10.76 24.11
CA ARG A 314 32.88 -11.94 23.93
C ARG A 314 32.86 -12.91 25.12
N GLY A 315 32.19 -12.59 26.20
CA GLY A 315 32.15 -13.42 27.39
C GLY A 315 31.59 -14.82 27.12
N LYS A 316 32.12 -15.86 27.76
CA LYS A 316 31.66 -17.24 27.63
C LYS A 316 30.22 -17.44 28.19
N MET A 317 29.76 -16.51 29.00
CA MET A 317 28.46 -16.57 29.65
C MET A 317 27.32 -16.35 28.66
N LYS A 318 26.36 -17.27 28.59
CA LYS A 318 25.19 -17.19 27.75
C LYS A 318 23.89 -16.97 28.53
N THR A 319 23.87 -17.32 29.84
CA THR A 319 22.68 -17.18 30.68
C THR A 319 22.24 -15.73 30.83
N VAL A 320 20.94 -15.48 30.75
CA VAL A 320 20.31 -14.15 30.85
C VAL A 320 20.77 -13.41 32.13
N ARG A 321 20.73 -14.10 33.29
CA ARG A 321 21.13 -13.52 34.58
C ARG A 321 22.56 -12.98 34.63
N ARG A 322 23.50 -13.59 33.89
CA ARG A 322 24.90 -13.18 33.84
C ARG A 322 25.19 -12.15 32.74
N ARG A 323 24.21 -11.86 31.89
CA ARG A 323 24.26 -10.87 30.81
C ARG A 323 23.30 -9.72 31.05
N TRP A 324 22.98 -9.45 32.33
CA TRP A 324 21.97 -8.44 32.72
C TRP A 324 22.23 -7.06 32.09
N GLY A 325 23.48 -6.64 31.89
CA GLY A 325 23.80 -5.37 31.24
C GLY A 325 23.41 -5.35 29.76
N ALA A 326 23.75 -6.40 28.99
CA ALA A 326 23.36 -6.50 27.58
C ALA A 326 21.83 -6.63 27.42
N ILE A 327 21.20 -7.44 28.25
CA ILE A 327 19.74 -7.62 28.25
C ILE A 327 19.04 -6.32 28.67
N GLY A 328 19.56 -5.64 29.72
CA GLY A 328 19.01 -4.35 30.17
C GLY A 328 19.08 -3.28 29.07
N LEU A 329 20.23 -3.18 28.37
CA LEU A 329 20.38 -2.25 27.25
C LEU A 329 19.38 -2.57 26.10
N ALA A 330 19.23 -3.84 25.74
CA ALA A 330 18.28 -4.25 24.71
C ALA A 330 16.82 -3.94 25.12
N THR A 331 16.48 -4.15 26.40
CA THR A 331 15.16 -3.80 26.95
C THR A 331 14.92 -2.29 26.90
N LEU A 332 15.92 -1.48 27.28
CA LEU A 332 15.82 -0.01 27.18
C LEU A 332 15.66 0.43 25.72
N ALA A 333 16.39 -0.17 24.79
CA ALA A 333 16.25 0.11 23.36
C ALA A 333 14.85 -0.26 22.85
N ALA A 334 14.28 -1.38 23.29
CA ALA A 334 12.92 -1.79 22.92
C ALA A 334 11.85 -0.84 23.50
N ILE A 335 12.01 -0.40 24.76
CA ILE A 335 11.11 0.59 25.39
C ILE A 335 11.22 1.93 24.66
N PHE A 336 12.42 2.37 24.32
CA PHE A 336 12.65 3.60 23.57
C PHE A 336 12.00 3.54 22.18
N TRP A 337 12.23 2.45 21.43
CA TRP A 337 11.59 2.21 20.14
C TRP A 337 10.05 2.21 20.24
N GLY A 338 9.50 1.46 21.21
CA GLY A 338 8.05 1.38 21.43
C GLY A 338 7.45 2.73 21.85
N GLY A 339 8.13 3.46 22.73
CA GLY A 339 7.73 4.80 23.18
C GLY A 339 7.69 5.83 22.04
N LEU A 340 8.71 5.83 21.17
CA LEU A 340 8.73 6.70 19.99
C LEU A 340 7.61 6.33 19.00
N THR A 341 7.39 5.03 18.77
CA THR A 341 6.30 4.55 17.89
C THR A 341 4.94 4.97 18.44
N ALA A 342 4.67 4.76 19.73
CA ALA A 342 3.43 5.16 20.38
C ALA A 342 3.22 6.67 20.30
N ARG A 343 4.27 7.46 20.53
CA ARG A 343 4.21 8.92 20.40
C ARG A 343 3.91 9.35 18.97
N ALA A 344 4.53 8.71 17.96
CA ALA A 344 4.26 9.00 16.55
C ALA A 344 2.79 8.74 16.20
N VAL A 345 2.22 7.62 16.66
CA VAL A 345 0.80 7.29 16.46
C VAL A 345 -0.11 8.35 17.08
N ALA A 346 0.21 8.82 18.29
CA ALA A 346 -0.60 9.80 19.00
C ALA A 346 -0.51 11.22 18.42
N THR A 347 0.66 11.62 17.89
CA THR A 347 0.92 13.01 17.46
C THR A 347 0.84 13.23 15.96
N THR A 348 0.79 12.18 15.17
CA THR A 348 0.70 12.26 13.72
C THR A 348 -0.38 11.28 13.25
N PRO A 349 -1.65 11.69 13.24
CA PRO A 349 -2.75 10.85 12.74
C PRO A 349 -2.54 10.51 11.26
N GLU A 350 -3.10 9.39 10.81
CA GLU A 350 -3.14 9.07 9.39
C GLU A 350 -4.00 10.07 8.64
N SER A 351 -3.60 10.42 7.41
CA SER A 351 -4.46 11.17 6.50
C SER A 351 -5.72 10.35 6.24
N ARG A 352 -6.89 11.00 6.37
CA ARG A 352 -8.19 10.37 6.09
C ARG A 352 -8.47 10.41 4.59
N GLU A 353 -7.61 9.79 3.80
CA GLU A 353 -7.86 9.65 2.37
C GLU A 353 -8.92 8.57 2.11
N MET A 354 -9.77 8.83 1.10
CA MET A 354 -10.72 7.83 0.63
C MET A 354 -9.96 6.68 -0.05
N ASP A 355 -10.41 5.44 0.16
CA ASP A 355 -9.87 4.29 -0.58
C ASP A 355 -10.35 4.32 -2.03
N MET A 356 -9.48 4.81 -2.93
CA MET A 356 -9.76 4.97 -4.36
C MET A 356 -10.06 3.65 -5.08
N SER A 357 -9.71 2.50 -4.49
CA SER A 357 -10.15 1.20 -5.01
C SER A 357 -11.64 0.92 -4.83
N LEU A 358 -12.30 1.70 -3.98
CA LEU A 358 -13.74 1.63 -3.74
C LEU A 358 -14.52 2.69 -4.53
N VAL A 359 -13.84 3.66 -5.11
CA VAL A 359 -14.45 4.73 -5.90
C VAL A 359 -15.02 4.14 -7.18
N LYS A 360 -16.29 4.39 -7.40
CA LYS A 360 -17.02 3.90 -8.56
C LYS A 360 -16.84 4.85 -9.75
N PRO A 361 -16.93 4.37 -10.99
CA PRO A 361 -16.79 5.20 -12.19
C PRO A 361 -17.68 6.45 -12.21
N TRP A 362 -18.90 6.37 -11.70
CA TRP A 362 -19.83 7.50 -11.64
C TRP A 362 -19.35 8.65 -10.72
N GLN A 363 -18.48 8.37 -9.76
CA GLN A 363 -17.91 9.38 -8.87
C GLN A 363 -16.75 10.17 -9.53
N GLN A 364 -16.34 9.77 -10.72
CA GLN A 364 -15.21 10.34 -11.46
C GLN A 364 -15.62 11.06 -12.76
N ILE A 365 -16.88 10.97 -13.16
CA ILE A 365 -17.37 11.72 -14.32
C ILE A 365 -17.84 13.11 -13.91
N SER A 366 -17.79 14.07 -14.85
CA SER A 366 -18.24 15.44 -14.61
C SER A 366 -19.70 15.51 -14.18
N ALA A 367 -20.07 16.55 -13.45
CA ALA A 367 -21.45 16.79 -13.05
C ALA A 367 -22.38 16.90 -14.26
N GLY A 368 -21.93 17.49 -15.38
CA GLY A 368 -22.68 17.57 -16.62
C GLY A 368 -22.95 16.20 -17.24
N ASN A 369 -21.96 15.31 -17.26
CA ASN A 369 -22.13 13.94 -17.74
C ASN A 369 -23.09 13.14 -16.83
N MET A 370 -22.99 13.33 -15.51
CA MET A 370 -23.92 12.70 -14.57
C MET A 370 -25.34 13.23 -14.73
N ALA A 371 -25.53 14.54 -14.91
CA ALA A 371 -26.82 15.15 -15.18
C ALA A 371 -27.41 14.69 -16.52
N SER A 372 -26.57 14.45 -17.54
CA SER A 372 -27.00 13.93 -18.85
C SER A 372 -27.65 12.54 -18.73
N ILE A 373 -27.22 11.70 -17.78
CA ILE A 373 -27.92 10.44 -17.46
C ILE A 373 -29.34 10.74 -16.97
N GLY A 374 -29.52 11.78 -16.17
CA GLY A 374 -30.83 12.26 -15.71
C GLY A 374 -31.70 12.78 -16.87
N TYR A 375 -31.12 13.56 -17.77
CA TYR A 375 -31.81 14.06 -18.96
C TYR A 375 -32.26 12.93 -19.90
N PHE A 376 -31.41 11.90 -20.11
CA PHE A 376 -31.78 10.69 -20.84
C PHE A 376 -33.01 9.99 -20.24
N ARG A 377 -33.05 9.87 -18.93
CA ARG A 377 -34.19 9.28 -18.21
C ARG A 377 -35.44 10.15 -18.30
N LYS A 378 -35.30 11.46 -18.10
CA LYS A 378 -36.40 12.45 -18.16
C LYS A 378 -37.05 12.49 -19.54
N ALA A 379 -36.25 12.44 -20.59
CA ALA A 379 -36.73 12.41 -21.99
C ALA A 379 -37.19 11.03 -22.46
N GLN A 380 -37.25 10.02 -21.57
CA GLN A 380 -37.69 8.65 -21.84
C GLN A 380 -36.97 7.96 -23.02
N CYS A 381 -35.71 8.32 -23.29
CA CYS A 381 -34.95 7.76 -24.39
C CYS A 381 -34.77 6.23 -24.26
N GLY A 382 -34.78 5.71 -23.02
CA GLY A 382 -34.74 4.29 -22.71
C GLY A 382 -35.93 3.48 -23.25
N SER A 383 -37.01 4.14 -23.75
CA SER A 383 -38.08 3.44 -24.41
C SER A 383 -37.72 2.88 -25.81
N CYS A 384 -36.68 3.45 -26.43
CA CYS A 384 -36.15 3.00 -27.72
C CYS A 384 -34.71 2.49 -27.61
N HIS A 385 -33.88 3.09 -26.73
CA HIS A 385 -32.49 2.78 -26.56
C HIS A 385 -32.25 2.04 -25.24
N LEU A 386 -32.18 0.71 -25.28
CA LEU A 386 -31.84 -0.12 -24.12
C LEU A 386 -30.33 -0.17 -23.96
N LEU A 387 -29.87 -0.02 -22.71
CA LEU A 387 -28.46 -0.15 -22.39
C LEU A 387 -28.05 -1.62 -22.30
N GLY A 388 -26.97 -2.00 -22.99
CA GLY A 388 -26.45 -3.36 -23.04
C GLY A 388 -27.15 -4.28 -24.07
N LYS A 389 -28.13 -3.78 -24.84
CA LYS A 389 -28.76 -4.54 -25.94
C LYS A 389 -29.44 -3.61 -26.92
N SER A 390 -29.51 -4.04 -28.19
CA SER A 390 -30.29 -3.35 -29.21
C SER A 390 -31.79 -3.58 -29.03
N ALA A 391 -32.60 -2.53 -29.31
CA ALA A 391 -34.04 -2.54 -29.28
C ALA A 391 -34.59 -1.82 -30.54
N ALA A 392 -35.58 -0.94 -30.39
CA ALA A 392 -36.05 -0.11 -31.49
C ALA A 392 -35.00 0.87 -32.01
N GLY A 393 -34.06 1.31 -31.10
CA GLY A 393 -32.87 2.05 -31.41
C GLY A 393 -31.60 1.24 -31.12
N PRO A 394 -30.41 1.73 -31.57
CA PRO A 394 -29.13 1.08 -31.29
C PRO A 394 -28.82 1.10 -29.82
N ASP A 395 -28.02 0.11 -29.38
CA ASP A 395 -27.40 0.11 -28.05
C ASP A 395 -26.36 1.22 -27.96
N LEU A 396 -26.59 2.17 -27.07
CA LEU A 396 -25.73 3.31 -26.89
C LEU A 396 -24.50 3.02 -26.01
N THR A 397 -24.34 1.81 -25.49
CA THR A 397 -23.18 1.44 -24.63
C THR A 397 -22.02 0.83 -25.40
N LEU A 398 -22.24 0.32 -26.62
CA LEU A 398 -21.26 -0.46 -27.38
C LEU A 398 -20.13 0.39 -27.99
N ALA A 399 -20.47 1.55 -28.55
CA ALA A 399 -19.50 2.43 -29.19
C ALA A 399 -19.95 3.89 -29.13
N PRO A 400 -19.04 4.89 -29.21
CA PRO A 400 -19.39 6.27 -29.43
C PRO A 400 -20.26 6.42 -30.67
N SER A 401 -21.16 7.39 -30.68
CA SER A 401 -22.00 7.66 -31.85
C SER A 401 -21.12 8.05 -33.04
N SER A 402 -21.38 7.45 -34.20
CA SER A 402 -20.77 7.90 -35.46
C SER A 402 -21.48 9.12 -36.06
N ARG A 403 -22.54 9.57 -35.41
CA ARG A 403 -23.30 10.76 -35.84
C ARG A 403 -22.72 12.01 -35.19
N PRO A 404 -22.65 13.15 -35.93
CA PRO A 404 -22.19 14.41 -35.36
C PRO A 404 -23.16 14.94 -34.29
N GLU A 405 -22.67 15.82 -33.43
CA GLU A 405 -23.44 16.38 -32.30
C GLU A 405 -24.71 17.08 -32.78
N GLU A 406 -24.63 17.82 -33.88
CA GLU A 406 -25.76 18.55 -34.46
C GLU A 406 -26.90 17.59 -34.87
N TRP A 407 -26.54 16.43 -35.45
CA TRP A 407 -27.53 15.40 -35.78
C TRP A 407 -28.17 14.80 -34.52
N LEU A 408 -27.38 14.61 -33.46
CA LEU A 408 -27.88 14.09 -32.17
C LEU A 408 -28.82 15.10 -31.51
N GLU A 409 -28.51 16.39 -31.53
CA GLU A 409 -29.39 17.43 -31.02
C GLU A 409 -30.71 17.46 -31.76
N GLU A 410 -30.69 17.42 -33.10
CA GLU A 410 -31.90 17.39 -33.92
C GLU A 410 -32.74 16.12 -33.68
N HIS A 411 -32.06 14.98 -33.58
CA HIS A 411 -32.73 13.70 -33.25
C HIS A 411 -33.42 13.75 -31.89
N ILE A 412 -32.79 14.33 -30.87
CA ILE A 412 -33.39 14.47 -29.53
C ILE A 412 -34.59 15.44 -29.60
N LYS A 413 -34.42 16.59 -30.24
CA LYS A 413 -35.50 17.61 -30.39
C LYS A 413 -36.71 17.12 -31.18
N SER A 414 -36.49 16.32 -32.22
CA SER A 414 -37.55 15.77 -33.06
C SER A 414 -38.29 14.60 -32.40
N ASN A 415 -37.78 14.04 -31.30
CA ASN A 415 -38.44 12.95 -30.59
C ASN A 415 -39.65 13.48 -29.80
N PRO A 416 -40.90 13.01 -30.07
CA PRO A 416 -42.09 13.51 -29.37
C PRO A 416 -42.07 13.34 -27.86
N LYS A 417 -41.32 12.37 -27.33
CA LYS A 417 -41.19 12.14 -25.87
C LYS A 417 -40.15 13.07 -25.22
N ALA A 418 -39.18 13.55 -25.98
CA ALA A 418 -38.20 14.49 -25.54
C ALA A 418 -38.64 15.95 -25.75
N ALA A 419 -39.52 16.18 -26.73
CA ALA A 419 -40.01 17.50 -27.06
C ALA A 419 -40.70 18.17 -25.87
N GLY A 420 -40.15 19.32 -25.42
CA GLY A 420 -40.61 20.05 -24.24
C GLY A 420 -40.21 19.47 -22.88
N ALA A 421 -39.58 18.30 -22.84
CA ALA A 421 -39.07 17.72 -21.59
C ALA A 421 -37.71 18.30 -21.18
N LEU A 422 -36.88 18.73 -22.14
CA LEU A 422 -35.54 19.27 -21.96
C LEU A 422 -35.43 20.70 -22.55
N THR A 423 -34.58 21.54 -21.96
CA THR A 423 -34.19 22.81 -22.55
C THR A 423 -33.18 22.60 -23.68
N ASP A 424 -32.95 23.59 -24.53
CA ASP A 424 -31.93 23.50 -25.59
C ASP A 424 -30.53 23.21 -25.05
N GLU A 425 -30.16 23.78 -23.92
CA GLU A 425 -28.88 23.53 -23.24
C GLU A 425 -28.78 22.09 -22.75
N GLN A 426 -29.84 21.56 -22.13
CA GLN A 426 -29.91 20.16 -21.67
C GLN A 426 -29.84 19.17 -22.84
N VAL A 427 -30.45 19.51 -23.98
CA VAL A 427 -30.35 18.72 -25.21
C VAL A 427 -28.92 18.71 -25.72
N LYS A 428 -28.24 19.86 -25.76
CA LYS A 428 -26.84 19.95 -26.16
C LYS A 428 -25.92 19.13 -25.25
N MET A 429 -26.07 19.25 -23.94
CA MET A 429 -25.30 18.45 -22.97
C MET A 429 -25.51 16.95 -23.17
N LEU A 430 -26.75 16.52 -23.39
CA LEU A 430 -27.07 15.11 -23.65
C LEU A 430 -26.46 14.63 -24.98
N ALA A 431 -26.49 15.46 -26.03
CA ALA A 431 -25.89 15.15 -27.33
C ALA A 431 -24.37 14.96 -27.23
N VAL A 432 -23.67 15.91 -26.58
CA VAL A 432 -22.24 15.82 -26.29
C VAL A 432 -21.91 14.55 -25.49
N PHE A 433 -22.67 14.27 -24.43
CA PHE A 433 -22.50 13.05 -23.63
C PHE A 433 -22.63 11.77 -24.46
N VAL A 434 -23.64 11.68 -25.33
CA VAL A 434 -23.83 10.51 -26.20
C VAL A 434 -22.75 10.41 -27.27
N ALA A 435 -22.23 11.55 -27.79
CA ALA A 435 -21.19 11.58 -28.80
C ALA A 435 -19.81 11.17 -28.26
N SER A 436 -19.46 11.63 -27.05
CA SER A 436 -18.10 11.55 -26.50
C SER A 436 -17.92 10.60 -25.32
N ARG A 437 -18.88 9.73 -25.03
CA ARG A 437 -18.88 8.87 -23.86
C ARG A 437 -17.62 8.00 -23.73
N SER A 438 -16.99 8.10 -22.58
CA SER A 438 -15.90 7.22 -22.16
C SER A 438 -16.42 5.88 -21.59
N THR A 439 -15.53 4.91 -21.41
CA THR A 439 -15.88 3.66 -20.71
C THR A 439 -16.41 3.92 -19.30
N GLN A 440 -15.86 4.91 -18.60
CA GLN A 440 -16.32 5.33 -17.28
C GLN A 440 -17.74 5.93 -17.33
N ALA A 441 -18.04 6.73 -18.35
CA ALA A 441 -19.37 7.29 -18.56
C ALA A 441 -20.40 6.20 -18.86
N VAL A 442 -20.05 5.17 -19.63
CA VAL A 442 -20.92 4.01 -19.89
C VAL A 442 -21.22 3.23 -18.62
N ASP A 443 -20.20 2.95 -17.79
CA ASP A 443 -20.41 2.27 -16.50
C ASP A 443 -21.27 3.12 -15.56
N ALA A 444 -21.01 4.41 -15.48
CA ALA A 444 -21.84 5.34 -14.71
C ALA A 444 -23.29 5.36 -15.18
N TRP A 445 -23.50 5.35 -16.49
CA TRP A 445 -24.85 5.30 -17.09
C TRP A 445 -25.63 4.07 -16.66
N GLN A 446 -24.96 2.91 -16.59
CA GLN A 446 -25.58 1.66 -16.18
C GLN A 446 -25.76 1.55 -14.66
N ASN A 447 -24.80 2.05 -13.88
CA ASN A 447 -24.63 1.73 -12.47
C ASN A 447 -24.73 2.92 -11.50
N ALA A 448 -24.91 4.16 -11.99
CA ALA A 448 -25.02 5.32 -11.10
C ALA A 448 -26.29 5.25 -10.24
N PRO A 449 -26.18 5.45 -8.93
CA PRO A 449 -27.32 5.52 -8.04
C PRO A 449 -28.27 6.66 -8.43
N GLN A 450 -29.56 6.46 -8.24
CA GLN A 450 -30.58 7.47 -8.61
C GLN A 450 -30.36 8.79 -7.85
N ASN A 451 -30.04 8.74 -6.55
CA ASN A 451 -29.78 9.92 -5.75
C ASN A 451 -28.56 10.73 -6.23
N ALA A 452 -27.51 10.06 -6.74
CA ALA A 452 -26.35 10.76 -7.30
C ALA A 452 -26.70 11.48 -8.62
N VAL A 453 -27.51 10.85 -9.46
CA VAL A 453 -28.01 11.49 -10.69
C VAL A 453 -28.90 12.69 -10.37
N GLU A 454 -29.80 12.57 -9.39
CA GLU A 454 -30.66 13.66 -8.93
C GLU A 454 -29.87 14.80 -8.29
N GLY A 455 -28.84 14.47 -7.48
CA GLY A 455 -27.93 15.48 -6.92
C GLY A 455 -27.15 16.25 -8.00
N ALA A 456 -26.70 15.55 -9.05
CA ALA A 456 -26.04 16.20 -10.19
C ALA A 456 -26.99 17.09 -11.01
N LEU A 457 -28.27 16.71 -11.14
CA LEU A 457 -29.29 17.56 -11.74
C LEU A 457 -29.48 18.85 -10.94
N ILE A 458 -29.51 18.80 -9.61
CA ILE A 458 -29.61 19.97 -8.74
C ILE A 458 -28.35 20.84 -8.87
N TYR A 459 -27.15 20.23 -8.93
CA TYR A 459 -25.89 20.93 -9.16
C TYR A 459 -25.92 21.75 -10.45
N GLN A 460 -26.37 21.15 -11.55
CA GLN A 460 -26.49 21.83 -12.85
C GLN A 460 -27.59 22.90 -12.88
N ALA A 461 -28.73 22.63 -12.24
CA ALA A 461 -29.83 23.58 -12.19
C ALA A 461 -29.52 24.86 -11.40
N ASN A 462 -28.54 24.80 -10.50
CA ASN A 462 -28.10 25.95 -9.69
C ASN A 462 -26.75 26.53 -10.16
N ASP A 463 -26.27 26.09 -11.33
CA ASP A 463 -25.05 26.58 -11.95
C ASP A 463 -23.81 26.60 -11.01
N CYS A 464 -23.68 25.58 -10.16
CA CYS A 464 -22.57 25.49 -9.18
C CYS A 464 -21.21 25.43 -9.88
N GLY A 465 -21.14 24.93 -11.11
CA GLY A 465 -19.95 24.86 -11.95
C GLY A 465 -19.41 26.21 -12.42
N SER A 466 -20.21 27.30 -12.33
CA SER A 466 -19.73 28.65 -12.66
C SER A 466 -18.75 29.22 -11.61
N CYS A 467 -18.65 28.57 -10.45
CA CYS A 467 -17.75 28.99 -9.38
C CYS A 467 -16.85 27.85 -8.89
N HIS A 468 -17.28 26.60 -9.01
CA HIS A 468 -16.61 25.44 -8.43
C HIS A 468 -16.21 24.42 -9.48
N GLU A 469 -14.97 23.97 -9.44
CA GLU A 469 -14.55 22.78 -10.17
C GLU A 469 -15.08 21.50 -9.51
N LEU A 470 -15.54 20.55 -10.32
CA LEU A 470 -15.89 19.19 -9.91
C LEU A 470 -15.46 18.18 -10.99
N ASN A 471 -14.58 17.25 -10.64
CA ASN A 471 -14.01 16.25 -11.56
C ASN A 471 -13.37 16.89 -12.81
N GLY A 472 -12.61 17.97 -12.63
CA GLY A 472 -11.88 18.65 -13.69
C GLY A 472 -12.75 19.55 -14.60
N VAL A 473 -13.99 19.84 -14.21
CA VAL A 473 -14.92 20.69 -14.98
C VAL A 473 -15.56 21.73 -14.07
N GLY A 474 -15.50 23.00 -14.47
CA GLY A 474 -16.01 24.16 -13.75
C GLY A 474 -14.95 25.24 -13.58
N ASP A 475 -15.33 26.34 -12.93
CA ASP A 475 -14.44 27.49 -12.66
C ASP A 475 -13.74 27.36 -11.29
N GLU A 476 -12.63 28.09 -11.13
CA GLU A 476 -11.80 28.12 -9.93
C GLU A 476 -12.06 29.36 -9.03
N LEU A 477 -13.24 29.99 -9.16
CA LEU A 477 -13.62 31.14 -8.29
C LEU A 477 -13.83 30.71 -6.84
N GLY A 478 -14.33 29.49 -6.63
CA GLY A 478 -14.45 28.82 -5.34
C GLY A 478 -13.53 27.60 -5.26
N PRO A 479 -13.42 26.98 -4.08
CA PRO A 479 -12.60 25.77 -3.95
C PRO A 479 -13.19 24.61 -4.77
N ALA A 480 -12.32 23.74 -5.28
CA ALA A 480 -12.74 22.49 -5.90
C ALA A 480 -13.59 21.65 -4.92
N LEU A 481 -14.70 21.11 -5.41
CA LEU A 481 -15.63 20.33 -4.59
C LEU A 481 -15.22 18.87 -4.42
N ASN A 482 -14.27 18.41 -5.22
CA ASN A 482 -13.66 17.09 -5.00
C ASN A 482 -13.15 16.97 -3.57
N GLY A 483 -13.50 15.89 -2.88
CA GLY A 483 -13.13 15.65 -1.47
C GLY A 483 -13.80 16.58 -0.46
N ALA A 484 -14.88 17.27 -0.80
CA ALA A 484 -15.61 18.12 0.15
C ALA A 484 -16.08 17.33 1.38
N GLY A 485 -16.59 16.11 1.18
CA GLY A 485 -16.97 15.21 2.29
C GLY A 485 -15.81 14.67 3.13
N GLU A 486 -14.57 14.78 2.66
CA GLU A 486 -13.36 14.45 3.42
C GLU A 486 -12.92 15.62 4.30
N ARG A 487 -13.18 16.86 3.84
CA ARG A 487 -12.81 18.11 4.54
C ARG A 487 -13.85 18.57 5.55
N HIS A 488 -15.13 18.34 5.24
CA HIS A 488 -16.25 18.86 6.02
C HIS A 488 -17.30 17.78 6.29
N ASP A 489 -17.94 17.83 7.43
CA ASP A 489 -19.08 16.97 7.72
C ASP A 489 -20.37 17.47 7.02
N ARG A 490 -21.40 16.64 7.05
CA ARG A 490 -22.69 16.94 6.44
C ARG A 490 -23.29 18.25 6.96
N SER A 491 -23.26 18.46 8.25
CA SER A 491 -23.90 19.63 8.90
C SER A 491 -23.22 20.93 8.47
N TRP A 492 -21.89 20.88 8.27
CA TRP A 492 -21.13 22.00 7.75
C TRP A 492 -21.53 22.32 6.29
N ILE A 493 -21.60 21.30 5.42
CA ILE A 493 -21.95 21.48 4.00
C ILE A 493 -23.38 22.01 3.86
N GLU A 494 -24.34 21.41 4.57
CA GLU A 494 -25.74 21.86 4.53
C GLU A 494 -25.90 23.29 5.09
N GLY A 495 -25.20 23.61 6.18
CA GLY A 495 -25.19 24.95 6.73
C GLY A 495 -24.50 25.98 5.85
N HIS A 496 -23.43 25.57 5.15
CA HIS A 496 -22.71 26.43 4.20
C HIS A 496 -23.58 26.82 3.00
N PHE A 497 -24.47 25.97 2.51
CA PHE A 497 -25.43 26.36 1.49
C PHE A 497 -26.40 27.47 1.97
N ALA A 498 -26.85 27.37 3.20
CA ALA A 498 -27.82 28.32 3.74
C ALA A 498 -27.20 29.69 4.13
N ASP A 499 -26.00 29.69 4.66
CA ASP A 499 -25.28 30.87 5.15
C ASP A 499 -23.76 30.72 4.93
N PRO A 500 -23.28 30.89 3.66
CA PRO A 500 -21.87 30.69 3.33
C PRO A 500 -20.88 31.50 4.18
N PRO A 501 -21.10 32.81 4.45
CA PRO A 501 -20.15 33.59 5.24
C PRO A 501 -19.97 33.14 6.67
N LYS A 502 -21.00 32.49 7.27
CA LYS A 502 -20.94 31.94 8.62
C LYS A 502 -19.97 30.75 8.72
N TYR A 503 -19.89 29.93 7.67
CA TYR A 503 -19.07 28.71 7.63
C TYR A 503 -17.71 28.96 6.99
N SER A 504 -17.63 29.92 6.05
CA SER A 504 -16.41 30.36 5.38
C SER A 504 -16.34 31.89 5.38
N PRO A 505 -15.72 32.53 6.38
CA PRO A 505 -15.60 33.97 6.44
C PRO A 505 -14.96 34.54 5.18
N GLY A 506 -15.61 35.54 4.56
CA GLY A 506 -15.17 36.12 3.30
C GLY A 506 -15.70 35.42 2.04
N SER A 507 -16.53 34.40 2.17
CA SER A 507 -17.18 33.73 1.05
C SER A 507 -18.05 34.70 0.25
N ILE A 508 -17.91 34.65 -1.08
CA ILE A 508 -18.75 35.35 -2.05
C ILE A 508 -19.87 34.48 -2.62
N MET A 509 -19.94 33.22 -2.17
CA MET A 509 -20.98 32.29 -2.58
C MET A 509 -22.36 32.82 -2.17
N PRO A 510 -23.37 32.84 -3.07
CA PRO A 510 -24.72 33.24 -2.70
C PRO A 510 -25.37 32.17 -1.81
N PRO A 511 -26.28 32.55 -0.88
CA PRO A 511 -27.04 31.58 -0.10
C PRO A 511 -28.07 30.86 -0.98
N PHE A 512 -28.20 29.55 -0.78
CA PHE A 512 -29.17 28.68 -1.44
C PHE A 512 -30.22 28.19 -0.45
N GLN A 513 -31.48 28.24 -0.86
CA GLN A 513 -32.62 27.71 -0.06
C GLN A 513 -33.20 26.48 -0.76
N PHE A 514 -32.55 25.36 -0.53
CA PHE A 514 -33.03 24.07 -1.03
C PHE A 514 -34.20 23.55 -0.20
N LYS A 515 -35.14 22.85 -0.84
CA LYS A 515 -36.09 21.99 -0.11
C LYS A 515 -35.33 20.87 0.59
N PRO A 516 -35.89 20.30 1.67
CA PRO A 516 -35.18 19.25 2.43
C PRO A 516 -34.66 18.08 1.61
N ASP A 517 -35.44 17.61 0.62
CA ASP A 517 -35.00 16.53 -0.27
C ASP A 517 -33.91 16.98 -1.24
N GLU A 518 -34.00 18.17 -1.80
CA GLU A 518 -32.98 18.74 -2.69
C GLU A 518 -31.66 18.94 -1.93
N LEU A 519 -31.74 19.49 -0.71
CA LEU A 519 -30.58 19.66 0.17
C LEU A 519 -29.88 18.34 0.45
N ARG A 520 -30.67 17.31 0.79
CA ARG A 520 -30.13 15.96 1.04
C ARG A 520 -29.44 15.40 -0.20
N LEU A 521 -30.06 15.48 -1.38
CA LEU A 521 -29.55 14.91 -2.62
C LEU A 521 -28.27 15.59 -3.10
N ILE A 522 -28.22 16.93 -3.08
CA ILE A 522 -27.01 17.65 -3.49
C ILE A 522 -25.86 17.43 -2.49
N THR A 523 -26.16 17.40 -1.19
CA THR A 523 -25.16 17.10 -0.16
C THR A 523 -24.63 15.68 -0.32
N ASP A 524 -25.49 14.68 -0.49
CA ASP A 524 -25.09 13.29 -0.74
C ASP A 524 -24.19 13.17 -1.98
N TYR A 525 -24.54 13.87 -3.06
CA TYR A 525 -23.75 13.86 -4.29
C TYR A 525 -22.35 14.45 -4.07
N ILE A 526 -22.26 15.66 -3.53
CA ILE A 526 -20.97 16.33 -3.31
C ILE A 526 -20.10 15.56 -2.31
N MET A 527 -20.66 15.06 -1.22
CA MET A 527 -19.93 14.25 -0.23
C MET A 527 -19.43 12.93 -0.78
N ALA A 528 -20.07 12.39 -1.80
CA ALA A 528 -19.68 11.13 -2.40
C ALA A 528 -18.52 11.26 -3.40
N ILE A 529 -18.21 12.47 -3.86
CA ILE A 529 -17.12 12.69 -4.83
C ILE A 529 -15.78 12.74 -4.06
N PRO A 530 -14.82 11.85 -4.36
CA PRO A 530 -13.51 11.85 -3.71
C PRO A 530 -12.65 13.04 -4.17
N ARG A 531 -11.58 13.29 -3.42
CA ARG A 531 -10.56 14.31 -3.78
C ARG A 531 -9.86 13.99 -5.10
#